data_f2267ee276aa3d36070dd7e8d9ce5280
#
_entry.id   f2267ee276aa3d36070dd7e8d9ce5280
#
_cell.length_a   1.000
_cell.length_b   1.000
_cell.length_c   1.000
_cell.angle_alpha   90.00
_cell.angle_beta   90.00
_cell.angle_gamma   90.00
#
_symmetry.space_group_name_H-M   'P 1'
#
loop_
_entity.id
_entity.type
_entity.pdbx_description
1 polymer ?
#
loop_
_entity_poly.entity_id
_entity_poly.type
_entity_poly.pdbx_seq_one_letter_code
_entity_poly.pdbx_strand_id
1 'polypeptide(L)'
;MGIEEKVIDIVKDVLGMEDEKVTSEDTFDDLYADSLDLIEIIIECEQEFGYPIRDDRTQNLKTVGDLVNLITDLDNKDYLESTQADLQIDE
;
A
#
# COMPACT_ATOMS: atom_id res chain seq x y z
N MET A 1 7.23 2.67 13.32
CA MET A 1 5.96 2.96 12.65
C MET A 1 5.47 1.76 11.88
N GLY A 2 4.22 1.41 12.08
CA GLY A 2 3.64 0.26 11.39
C GLY A 2 3.24 0.57 9.95
N ILE A 3 2.89 -0.48 9.22
CA ILE A 3 2.48 -0.33 7.82
C ILE A 3 1.24 0.55 7.71
N GLU A 4 0.26 0.33 8.58
CA GLU A 4 -0.97 1.12 8.54
C GLU A 4 -0.70 2.60 8.69
N GLU A 5 0.13 2.97 9.65
CA GLU A 5 0.45 4.37 9.87
C GLU A 5 1.14 5.00 8.67
N LYS A 6 2.08 4.26 8.07
CA LYS A 6 2.80 4.75 6.90
C LYS A 6 1.87 4.93 5.71
N VAL A 7 0.96 3.98 5.49
CA VAL A 7 0.00 4.08 4.40
C VAL A 7 -0.92 5.28 4.61
N ILE A 8 -1.42 5.46 5.83
CA ILE A 8 -2.31 6.58 6.13
C ILE A 8 -1.58 7.91 5.89
N ASP A 9 -0.33 8.01 6.34
CA ASP A 9 0.45 9.22 6.12
C ASP A 9 0.62 9.51 4.64
N ILE A 10 0.89 8.47 3.85
CA ILE A 10 1.04 8.63 2.40
C ILE A 10 -0.27 9.10 1.77
N VAL A 11 -1.39 8.49 2.16
CA VAL A 11 -2.70 8.88 1.63
C VAL A 11 -2.97 10.36 1.94
N LYS A 12 -2.72 10.76 3.17
CA LYS A 12 -2.94 12.15 3.57
C LYS A 12 -2.04 13.10 2.78
N ASP A 13 -0.80 12.71 2.58
CA ASP A 13 0.16 13.54 1.87
C ASP A 13 -0.25 13.73 0.40
N VAL A 14 -0.59 12.64 -0.27
CA VAL A 14 -0.97 12.69 -1.68
C VAL A 14 -2.25 13.49 -1.88
N LEU A 15 -3.21 13.34 -0.98
CA LEU A 15 -4.50 14.01 -1.10
C LEU A 15 -4.53 15.40 -0.48
N GLY A 16 -3.42 15.83 0.13
CA GLY A 16 -3.37 17.14 0.76
C GLY A 16 -4.24 17.26 2.00
N MET A 17 -4.36 16.16 2.75
CA MET A 17 -5.25 16.08 3.91
C MET A 17 -4.48 15.92 5.22
N GLU A 18 -3.32 16.55 5.33
CA GLU A 18 -2.48 16.39 6.52
C GLU A 18 -3.18 16.78 7.82
N ASP A 19 -4.09 17.73 7.74
CA ASP A 19 -4.79 18.19 8.94
C ASP A 19 -6.06 17.40 9.23
N GLU A 20 -6.39 16.42 8.41
CA GLU A 20 -7.62 15.67 8.56
C GLU A 20 -7.34 14.28 9.09
N LYS A 21 -8.34 13.72 9.75
CA LYS A 21 -8.22 12.38 10.29
C LYS A 21 -8.61 11.37 9.22
N VAL A 22 -7.70 10.49 8.89
CA VAL A 22 -7.93 9.41 7.94
C VAL A 22 -7.69 8.09 8.67
N THR A 23 -8.60 7.14 8.49
CA THR A 23 -8.48 5.83 9.11
C THR A 23 -8.55 4.75 8.04
N SER A 24 -8.22 3.52 8.43
CA SER A 24 -8.29 2.39 7.51
C SER A 24 -9.71 2.09 7.04
N GLU A 25 -10.71 2.55 7.77
CA GLU A 25 -12.11 2.33 7.40
C GLU A 25 -12.61 3.29 6.34
N ASP A 26 -11.92 4.38 6.14
CA ASP A 26 -12.33 5.37 5.14
C ASP A 26 -12.18 4.80 3.74
N THR A 27 -13.17 5.09 2.89
CA THR A 27 -13.10 4.69 1.49
C THR A 27 -12.40 5.76 0.68
N PHE A 28 -11.75 5.34 -0.41
CA PHE A 28 -11.12 6.31 -1.30
C PHE A 28 -12.16 7.22 -1.94
N ASP A 29 -13.37 6.70 -2.19
CA ASP A 29 -14.46 7.54 -2.69
C ASP A 29 -14.81 8.66 -1.72
N ASP A 30 -14.90 8.34 -0.44
CA ASP A 30 -15.19 9.34 0.59
C ASP A 30 -14.08 10.37 0.70
N LEU A 31 -12.86 9.97 0.38
CA LEU A 31 -11.71 10.88 0.41
C LEU A 31 -11.53 11.62 -0.90
N TYR A 32 -12.42 11.39 -1.86
CA TYR A 32 -12.38 12.03 -3.18
C TYR A 32 -11.10 11.69 -3.95
N ALA A 33 -10.55 10.52 -3.71
CA ALA A 33 -9.36 10.05 -4.43
C ALA A 33 -9.80 9.39 -5.74
N ASP A 34 -9.36 9.94 -6.86
CA ASP A 34 -9.67 9.35 -8.16
C ASP A 34 -8.57 8.36 -8.56
N SER A 35 -8.67 7.84 -9.79
CA SER A 35 -7.73 6.83 -10.27
C SER A 35 -6.29 7.33 -10.28
N LEU A 36 -6.08 8.58 -10.64
CA LEU A 36 -4.74 9.15 -10.67
C LEU A 36 -4.18 9.27 -9.26
N ASP A 37 -5.02 9.68 -8.32
CA ASP A 37 -4.61 9.77 -6.92
C ASP A 37 -4.20 8.41 -6.38
N LEU A 38 -4.96 7.38 -6.72
CA LEU A 38 -4.62 6.02 -6.29
C LEU A 38 -3.30 5.57 -6.87
N ILE A 39 -3.04 5.88 -8.13
CA ILE A 39 -1.77 5.54 -8.75
C ILE A 39 -0.63 6.24 -8.02
N GLU A 40 -0.79 7.52 -7.68
CA GLU A 40 0.23 8.24 -6.95
C GLU A 40 0.45 7.64 -5.56
N ILE A 41 -0.63 7.28 -4.88
CA ILE A 41 -0.53 6.68 -3.56
C ILE A 41 0.26 5.37 -3.65
N ILE A 42 -0.03 4.56 -4.66
CA ILE A 42 0.66 3.28 -4.83
C ILE A 42 2.14 3.51 -5.13
N ILE A 43 2.46 4.48 -5.97
CA ILE A 43 3.85 4.80 -6.31
C ILE A 43 4.61 5.25 -5.06
N GLU A 44 3.99 6.10 -4.25
CA GLU A 44 4.61 6.55 -3.02
C GLU A 44 4.83 5.39 -2.05
N CYS A 45 3.87 4.47 -2.00
CA CYS A 45 4.02 3.28 -1.17
C CYS A 45 5.18 2.42 -1.66
N GLU A 46 5.34 2.27 -2.97
CA GLU A 46 6.46 1.51 -3.51
C GLU A 46 7.79 2.11 -3.09
N GLN A 47 7.88 3.43 -3.09
CA GLN A 47 9.10 4.11 -2.68
C GLN A 47 9.34 3.97 -1.19
N GLU A 48 8.28 4.06 -0.41
CA GLU A 48 8.41 4.00 1.04
C GLU A 48 8.78 2.59 1.51
N PHE A 49 8.17 1.57 0.92
CA PHE A 49 8.37 0.20 1.36
C PHE A 49 9.47 -0.53 0.60
N GLY A 50 9.90 0.02 -0.52
CA GLY A 50 11.08 -0.47 -1.22
C GLY A 50 10.86 -1.67 -2.14
N TYR A 51 9.63 -1.92 -2.57
CA TYR A 51 9.36 -2.99 -3.52
C TYR A 51 8.15 -2.61 -4.38
N PRO A 52 8.04 -3.20 -5.58
CA PRO A 52 6.91 -2.89 -6.45
C PRO A 52 5.61 -3.50 -5.91
N ILE A 53 4.54 -2.76 -6.09
CA ILE A 53 3.21 -3.23 -5.70
C ILE A 53 2.48 -3.63 -6.98
N ARG A 54 2.66 -4.88 -7.38
CA ARG A 54 2.06 -5.42 -8.60
C ARG A 54 1.14 -6.57 -8.23
N ASP A 55 -0.12 -6.23 -8.04
CA ASP A 55 -1.12 -7.18 -7.59
C ASP A 55 -2.44 -6.77 -8.19
N ASP A 56 -3.22 -7.74 -8.62
CA ASP A 56 -4.52 -7.47 -9.23
C ASP A 56 -5.44 -6.73 -8.27
N ARG A 57 -5.22 -6.88 -6.98
CA ARG A 57 -6.04 -6.19 -5.98
C ARG A 57 -5.97 -4.68 -6.07
N THR A 58 -4.91 -4.13 -6.69
CA THR A 58 -4.81 -2.68 -6.84
C THR A 58 -5.95 -2.10 -7.64
N GLN A 59 -6.60 -2.91 -8.46
CA GLN A 59 -7.71 -2.46 -9.28
C GLN A 59 -9.03 -2.44 -8.52
N ASN A 60 -9.06 -3.04 -7.34
CA ASN A 60 -10.30 -3.19 -6.58
C ASN A 60 -10.17 -2.65 -5.15
N LEU A 61 -9.27 -1.71 -4.95
CA LEU A 61 -9.09 -1.09 -3.63
C LEU A 61 -10.26 -0.15 -3.37
N LYS A 62 -10.96 -0.38 -2.28
CA LYS A 62 -12.09 0.46 -1.89
C LYS A 62 -11.78 1.30 -0.65
N THR A 63 -11.11 0.71 0.33
CA THR A 63 -10.80 1.41 1.57
C THR A 63 -9.30 1.53 1.73
N VAL A 64 -8.91 2.46 2.60
CA VAL A 64 -7.51 2.58 2.99
C VAL A 64 -7.01 1.25 3.57
N GLY A 65 -7.87 0.57 4.34
CA GLY A 65 -7.54 -0.73 4.91
C GLY A 65 -7.27 -1.80 3.86
N ASP A 66 -7.96 -1.74 2.72
CA ASP A 66 -7.68 -2.66 1.62
C ASP A 66 -6.24 -2.51 1.15
N LEU A 67 -5.77 -1.28 1.04
CA LEU A 67 -4.39 -1.02 0.64
C LEU A 67 -3.41 -1.46 1.73
N VAL A 68 -3.74 -1.21 2.99
CA VAL A 68 -2.92 -1.65 4.10
C VAL A 68 -2.78 -3.18 4.08
N ASN A 69 -3.88 -3.88 3.87
CA ASN A 69 -3.86 -5.34 3.82
C ASN A 69 -3.04 -5.85 2.63
N LEU A 70 -3.18 -5.20 1.50
CA LEU A 70 -2.41 -5.56 0.32
C LEU A 70 -0.91 -5.44 0.58
N ILE A 71 -0.51 -4.31 1.14
CA ILE A 71 0.92 -4.08 1.42
C ILE A 71 1.41 -5.05 2.49
N THR A 72 0.59 -5.31 3.51
CA THR A 72 0.95 -6.26 4.54
C THR A 72 1.20 -7.65 3.95
N ASP A 73 0.30 -8.07 3.06
CA ASP A 73 0.44 -9.37 2.40
C ASP A 73 1.70 -9.42 1.53
N LEU A 74 1.96 -8.34 0.79
CA LEU A 74 3.14 -8.29 -0.06
C LEU A 74 4.43 -8.28 0.77
N ASP A 75 4.41 -7.60 1.89
CA ASP A 75 5.56 -7.54 2.77
C ASP A 75 5.91 -8.94 3.30
N ASN A 76 4.89 -9.67 3.74
CA ASN A 76 5.08 -11.04 4.20
C ASN A 76 5.49 -11.96 3.08
N LYS A 77 4.88 -11.79 1.91
CA LYS A 77 5.17 -12.63 0.76
C LYS A 77 6.58 -12.39 0.25
N ASP A 78 7.00 -11.12 0.24
CA ASP A 78 8.35 -10.79 -0.19
C ASP A 78 9.38 -11.48 0.70
N TYR A 79 9.15 -11.48 1.99
CA TYR A 79 10.03 -12.17 2.93
C TYR A 79 10.08 -13.66 2.63
N LEU A 80 8.93 -14.28 2.41
CA LEU A 80 8.85 -15.71 2.12
C LEU A 80 9.48 -16.03 0.78
N GLU A 81 9.28 -15.17 -0.21
CA GLU A 81 9.85 -15.39 -1.53
C GLU A 81 11.37 -15.29 -1.49
N SER A 82 11.90 -14.37 -0.70
CA SER A 82 13.34 -14.27 -0.54
C SER A 82 13.93 -15.56 0.01
N THR A 83 13.25 -16.13 0.99
CA THR A 83 13.68 -17.40 1.57
C THR A 83 13.64 -18.51 0.54
N GLN A 84 12.57 -18.55 -0.26
CA GLN A 84 12.43 -19.57 -1.30
C GLN A 84 13.44 -19.39 -2.41
N ALA A 85 13.73 -18.14 -2.76
CA ALA A 85 14.72 -17.86 -3.78
C ALA A 85 16.09 -18.38 -3.35
N ASP A 86 16.41 -18.23 -2.09
CA ASP A 86 17.68 -18.76 -1.59
C ASP A 86 17.75 -20.25 -1.75
N LEU A 87 16.64 -20.95 -1.51
CA LEU A 87 16.60 -22.40 -1.68
C LEU A 87 16.74 -22.77 -3.14
N GLN A 88 16.15 -21.99 -4.03
CA GLN A 88 16.22 -22.25 -5.46
C GLN A 88 17.63 -22.08 -5.99
N ILE A 89 18.33 -21.09 -5.48
CA ILE A 89 19.70 -20.83 -5.90
C ILE A 89 20.60 -22.00 -5.57
N ASP A 90 20.30 -22.68 -4.49
CA ASP A 90 21.08 -23.82 -4.05
C ASP A 90 21.01 -25.00 -5.02
N GLU A 91 20.04 -24.98 -5.88
CA GLU A 91 19.92 -26.02 -6.88
C GLU A 91 20.90 -25.80 -8.01
#